data_f42169d8b82c3b17d41dc9467110386e
#
_entry.id   f42169d8b82c3b17d41dc9467110386e
#
_cell.length_a   1.000
_cell.length_b   1.000
_cell.length_c   1.000
_cell.angle_alpha   90.00
_cell.angle_beta   90.00
_cell.angle_gamma   90.00
#
_symmetry.space_group_name_H-M   'P 1'
#
loop_
_entity.id
_entity.type
_entity.pdbx_description
1 polymer ?
#
loop_
_entity_poly.entity_id
_entity_poly.type
_entity_poly.pdbx_seq_one_letter_code
_entity_poly.pdbx_strand_id
1 'polypeptide(L)'
;MLRRCPLLVFALIAACHSAPPRPPAPEFFPAPPGALQALPFSEATAANGFLFVSGQIGNLPGTLQLAPGGIEAESKQTLANLQAVLERHGCGMRDVVKCTVFLADIAEWPTFNGVYREVFRAPFPARSALAASGLALQARVEVECIAVLPASVQDD
;
A
#
# COMPACT_ATOMS: atom_id res chain seq x y z
N MET A 1 31.88 -74.35 -7.97
CA MET A 1 32.02 -72.95 -8.41
C MET A 1 30.85 -72.15 -7.85
N LEU A 2 31.05 -71.52 -6.67
CA LEU A 2 30.03 -70.63 -6.03
C LEU A 2 30.24 -69.22 -6.54
N ARG A 3 29.24 -68.66 -7.28
CA ARG A 3 29.22 -67.22 -7.67
C ARG A 3 28.74 -66.42 -6.51
N ARG A 4 29.60 -65.55 -5.99
CA ARG A 4 29.26 -64.54 -4.98
C ARG A 4 28.55 -63.39 -5.69
N CYS A 5 27.29 -63.13 -5.31
CA CYS A 5 26.52 -61.98 -5.72
C CYS A 5 26.89 -60.77 -4.79
N PRO A 6 27.28 -59.63 -5.32
CA PRO A 6 27.52 -58.46 -4.46
C PRO A 6 26.20 -57.84 -4.05
N LEU A 7 25.96 -57.70 -2.75
CA LEU A 7 24.85 -56.96 -2.19
C LEU A 7 25.13 -55.47 -2.41
N LEU A 8 24.36 -54.79 -3.28
CA LEU A 8 24.34 -53.34 -3.40
C LEU A 8 23.52 -52.79 -2.24
N VAL A 9 24.20 -52.16 -1.28
CA VAL A 9 23.55 -51.39 -0.21
C VAL A 9 23.20 -50.02 -0.75
N PHE A 10 21.92 -49.78 -1.05
CA PHE A 10 21.40 -48.45 -1.35
C PHE A 10 21.28 -47.63 -0.04
N ALA A 11 22.21 -46.72 0.20
CA ALA A 11 22.08 -45.73 1.26
C ALA A 11 21.03 -44.71 0.87
N LEU A 12 19.84 -44.77 1.47
CA LEU A 12 18.83 -43.71 1.36
C LEU A 12 19.36 -42.47 2.12
N ILE A 13 19.82 -41.46 1.42
CA ILE A 13 20.12 -40.15 1.99
C ILE A 13 18.77 -39.45 2.18
N ALA A 14 18.24 -39.48 3.40
CA ALA A 14 17.10 -38.64 3.79
C ALA A 14 17.57 -37.17 3.82
N ALA A 15 17.32 -36.45 2.73
CA ALA A 15 17.51 -35.01 2.73
C ALA A 15 16.48 -34.38 3.68
N CYS A 16 16.92 -33.98 4.86
CA CYS A 16 16.11 -33.14 5.74
C CYS A 16 15.86 -31.79 5.04
N HIS A 17 14.74 -31.67 4.35
CA HIS A 17 14.25 -30.38 3.89
C HIS A 17 13.77 -29.62 5.13
N SER A 18 14.61 -28.76 5.71
CA SER A 18 14.13 -27.77 6.66
C SER A 18 13.12 -26.86 5.94
N ALA A 19 11.93 -26.70 6.50
CA ALA A 19 10.95 -25.77 5.98
C ALA A 19 11.58 -24.37 5.88
N PRO A 20 11.30 -23.60 4.82
CA PRO A 20 11.82 -22.24 4.72
C PRO A 20 11.39 -21.43 5.95
N PRO A 21 12.22 -20.50 6.43
CA PRO A 21 11.89 -19.66 7.56
C PRO A 21 10.56 -18.93 7.29
N ARG A 22 9.71 -18.86 8.31
CA ARG A 22 8.45 -18.12 8.20
C ARG A 22 8.77 -16.65 7.91
N PRO A 23 8.10 -16.01 6.93
CA PRO A 23 8.27 -14.58 6.71
C PRO A 23 7.93 -13.80 7.99
N PRO A 24 8.53 -12.62 8.21
CA PRO A 24 8.21 -11.79 9.36
C PRO A 24 6.70 -11.47 9.40
N ALA A 25 6.17 -11.31 10.61
CA ALA A 25 4.77 -10.94 10.79
C ALA A 25 4.54 -9.53 10.21
N PRO A 26 3.32 -9.25 9.70
CA PRO A 26 2.96 -7.90 9.30
C PRO A 26 3.08 -6.91 10.47
N GLU A 27 3.52 -5.69 10.17
CA GLU A 27 3.57 -4.57 11.09
C GLU A 27 2.41 -3.63 10.80
N PHE A 28 1.67 -3.23 11.84
CA PHE A 28 0.48 -2.37 11.71
C PHE A 28 0.77 -0.99 12.31
N PHE A 29 0.54 0.05 11.54
CA PHE A 29 0.78 1.43 11.93
C PHE A 29 -0.55 2.14 12.23
N PRO A 30 -0.85 2.46 13.51
CA PRO A 30 -2.06 3.20 13.85
C PRO A 30 -2.00 4.63 13.29
N ALA A 31 -3.16 5.22 13.06
CA ALA A 31 -3.23 6.63 12.68
C ALA A 31 -2.59 7.52 13.78
N PRO A 32 -1.95 8.65 13.40
CA PRO A 32 -1.44 9.62 14.36
C PRO A 32 -2.52 10.09 15.33
N PRO A 33 -2.14 10.61 16.51
CA PRO A 33 -3.10 11.19 17.46
C PRO A 33 -4.00 12.23 16.79
N GLY A 34 -5.30 12.11 16.96
CA GLY A 34 -6.29 13.00 16.36
C GLY A 34 -7.63 12.30 16.11
N ALA A 35 -8.47 12.94 15.29
CA ALA A 35 -9.82 12.47 15.02
C ALA A 35 -9.89 11.10 14.35
N LEU A 36 -8.85 10.67 13.64
CA LEU A 36 -8.79 9.39 12.93
C LEU A 36 -8.33 8.23 13.84
N GLN A 37 -7.68 8.50 14.97
CA GLN A 37 -7.09 7.47 15.82
C GLN A 37 -8.11 6.51 16.43
N ALA A 38 -9.34 6.95 16.64
CA ALA A 38 -10.42 6.13 17.20
C ALA A 38 -11.09 5.20 16.15
N LEU A 39 -10.72 5.30 14.87
CA LEU A 39 -11.30 4.50 13.83
C LEU A 39 -10.70 3.09 13.80
N PRO A 40 -11.47 2.05 13.45
CA PRO A 40 -11.07 0.65 13.56
C PRO A 40 -10.17 0.20 12.38
N PHE A 41 -9.16 0.96 12.03
CA PHE A 41 -8.17 0.61 11.00
C PHE A 41 -6.80 1.22 11.28
N SER A 42 -5.77 0.63 10.71
CA SER A 42 -4.42 1.19 10.68
C SER A 42 -4.28 2.16 9.52
N GLU A 43 -3.47 3.21 9.65
CA GLU A 43 -3.20 4.11 8.52
C GLU A 43 -2.39 3.41 7.43
N ALA A 44 -1.55 2.46 7.83
CA ALA A 44 -0.80 1.62 6.93
C ALA A 44 -0.42 0.28 7.58
N THR A 45 -0.04 -0.69 6.74
CA THR A 45 0.49 -1.98 7.17
C THR A 45 1.71 -2.33 6.33
N ALA A 46 2.82 -2.75 6.97
CA ALA A 46 4.00 -3.25 6.28
C ALA A 46 4.01 -4.78 6.27
N ALA A 47 4.25 -5.38 5.12
CA ALA A 47 4.41 -6.82 4.97
C ALA A 47 5.26 -7.15 3.73
N ASN A 48 6.22 -8.07 3.90
CA ASN A 48 7.03 -8.60 2.80
C ASN A 48 7.67 -7.54 1.89
N GLY A 49 8.14 -6.43 2.45
CA GLY A 49 8.77 -5.35 1.69
C GLY A 49 7.79 -4.39 1.01
N PHE A 50 6.50 -4.50 1.29
CA PHE A 50 5.47 -3.57 0.81
C PHE A 50 4.84 -2.80 1.96
N LEU A 51 4.47 -1.56 1.68
CA LEU A 51 3.61 -0.73 2.53
C LEU A 51 2.24 -0.63 1.86
N PHE A 52 1.22 -1.06 2.57
CA PHE A 52 -0.20 -0.96 2.19
C PHE A 52 -0.78 0.24 2.91
N VAL A 53 -1.09 1.29 2.18
CA VAL A 53 -1.66 2.53 2.72
C VAL A 53 -3.18 2.47 2.62
N SER A 54 -3.86 2.69 3.75
CA SER A 54 -5.33 2.76 3.79
C SER A 54 -5.88 3.92 2.97
N GLY A 55 -7.14 3.83 2.57
CA GLY A 55 -7.83 4.88 1.82
C GLY A 55 -7.65 6.26 2.45
N GLN A 56 -7.20 7.20 1.65
CA GLN A 56 -7.08 8.61 2.02
C GLN A 56 -8.14 9.40 1.30
N ILE A 57 -8.79 10.30 2.01
CA ILE A 57 -9.75 11.27 1.46
C ILE A 57 -9.20 12.70 1.62
N GLY A 58 -9.89 13.68 1.06
CA GLY A 58 -9.46 15.08 1.06
C GLY A 58 -9.71 15.83 2.36
N ASN A 59 -9.62 15.19 3.53
CA ASN A 59 -9.76 15.89 4.80
C ASN A 59 -8.51 16.70 5.14
N LEU A 60 -8.75 17.87 5.74
CA LEU A 60 -7.67 18.74 6.23
C LEU A 60 -6.93 18.03 7.39
N PRO A 61 -5.60 18.18 7.51
CA PRO A 61 -4.79 17.47 8.47
C PRO A 61 -5.32 17.61 9.91
N GLY A 62 -5.44 16.48 10.60
CA GLY A 62 -5.91 16.43 12.00
C GLY A 62 -7.42 16.66 12.20
N THR A 63 -8.19 16.86 11.14
CA THR A 63 -9.63 17.12 11.18
C THR A 63 -10.43 16.11 10.37
N LEU A 64 -11.77 16.15 10.50
CA LEU A 64 -12.71 15.43 9.64
C LEU A 64 -13.37 16.35 8.59
N GLN A 65 -12.87 17.57 8.43
CA GLN A 65 -13.38 18.53 7.44
C GLN A 65 -12.70 18.33 6.10
N LEU A 66 -13.48 18.17 5.05
CA LEU A 66 -12.95 18.07 3.69
C LEU A 66 -12.45 19.45 3.20
N ALA A 67 -11.42 19.44 2.35
CA ALA A 67 -10.92 20.63 1.70
C ALA A 67 -12.03 21.26 0.83
N PRO A 68 -12.34 22.54 1.04
CA PRO A 68 -13.38 23.20 0.22
C PRO A 68 -12.88 23.44 -1.21
N GLY A 69 -13.80 23.37 -2.20
CA GLY A 69 -13.47 23.62 -3.60
C GLY A 69 -13.72 22.43 -4.54
N GLY A 70 -14.44 21.41 -4.05
CA GLY A 70 -14.89 20.29 -4.88
C GLY A 70 -13.78 19.32 -5.24
N ILE A 71 -14.00 18.57 -6.31
CA ILE A 71 -13.13 17.43 -6.69
C ILE A 71 -11.66 17.83 -6.87
N GLU A 72 -11.35 18.99 -7.42
CA GLU A 72 -9.96 19.40 -7.65
C GLU A 72 -9.23 19.62 -6.31
N ALA A 73 -9.84 20.39 -5.40
CA ALA A 73 -9.26 20.69 -4.10
C ALA A 73 -9.17 19.43 -3.22
N GLU A 74 -10.21 18.60 -3.20
CA GLU A 74 -10.21 17.34 -2.46
C GLU A 74 -9.16 16.37 -3.04
N SER A 75 -9.00 16.29 -4.36
CA SER A 75 -7.97 15.44 -4.99
C SER A 75 -6.56 15.87 -4.58
N LYS A 76 -6.28 17.18 -4.60
CA LYS A 76 -4.99 17.74 -4.15
C LYS A 76 -4.73 17.38 -2.69
N GLN A 77 -5.72 17.56 -1.83
CA GLN A 77 -5.59 17.23 -0.41
C GLN A 77 -5.46 15.71 -0.17
N THR A 78 -6.24 14.88 -0.87
CA THR A 78 -6.15 13.42 -0.81
C THR A 78 -4.74 12.93 -1.14
N LEU A 79 -4.15 13.42 -2.23
CA LEU A 79 -2.79 13.03 -2.63
C LEU A 79 -1.72 13.59 -1.69
N ALA A 80 -1.94 14.77 -1.10
CA ALA A 80 -1.07 15.31 -0.05
C ALA A 80 -1.13 14.47 1.23
N ASN A 81 -2.32 14.00 1.65
CA ASN A 81 -2.49 13.10 2.78
C ASN A 81 -1.79 11.76 2.52
N LEU A 82 -1.98 11.20 1.31
CA LEU A 82 -1.29 9.97 0.89
C LEU A 82 0.23 10.13 0.96
N GLN A 83 0.78 11.21 0.43
CA GLN A 83 2.20 11.51 0.49
C GLN A 83 2.70 11.60 1.93
N ALA A 84 1.96 12.27 2.82
CA ALA A 84 2.32 12.39 4.23
C ALA A 84 2.35 11.02 4.95
N VAL A 85 1.42 10.09 4.62
CA VAL A 85 1.47 8.72 5.15
C VAL A 85 2.72 7.99 4.64
N LEU A 86 2.99 8.04 3.34
CA LEU A 86 4.17 7.41 2.73
C LEU A 86 5.46 7.89 3.39
N GLU A 87 5.62 9.21 3.57
CA GLU A 87 6.82 9.84 4.14
C GLU A 87 7.03 9.43 5.60
N ARG A 88 5.96 9.31 6.41
CA ARG A 88 6.07 8.81 7.80
C ARG A 88 6.64 7.40 7.89
N HIS A 89 6.47 6.61 6.85
CA HIS A 89 6.94 5.21 6.79
C HIS A 89 8.15 5.03 5.86
N GLY A 90 8.89 6.10 5.58
CA GLY A 90 10.14 6.06 4.81
C GLY A 90 9.99 5.86 3.31
N CYS A 91 8.75 5.94 2.78
CA CYS A 91 8.44 5.89 1.36
C CYS A 91 8.18 7.28 0.79
N GLY A 92 8.17 7.40 -0.54
CA GLY A 92 7.69 8.57 -1.24
C GLY A 92 6.77 8.18 -2.39
N MET A 93 6.22 9.17 -3.09
CA MET A 93 5.33 8.94 -4.24
C MET A 93 5.97 8.10 -5.35
N ARG A 94 7.30 8.16 -5.50
CA ARG A 94 8.08 7.36 -6.47
C ARG A 94 8.12 5.86 -6.14
N ASP A 95 7.88 5.49 -4.88
CA ASP A 95 7.93 4.12 -4.41
C ASP A 95 6.57 3.42 -4.55
N VAL A 96 5.53 4.18 -4.92
CA VAL A 96 4.17 3.66 -5.16
C VAL A 96 4.14 2.83 -6.43
N VAL A 97 3.67 1.59 -6.32
CA VAL A 97 3.55 0.65 -7.45
C VAL A 97 2.11 0.42 -7.89
N LYS A 98 1.15 0.66 -7.02
CA LYS A 98 -0.28 0.48 -7.31
C LYS A 98 -1.11 1.49 -6.56
N CYS A 99 -2.15 2.05 -7.22
CA CYS A 99 -3.22 2.80 -6.58
C CYS A 99 -4.59 2.26 -6.99
N THR A 100 -5.56 2.34 -6.07
CA THR A 100 -6.98 2.22 -6.36
C THR A 100 -7.64 3.56 -6.05
N VAL A 101 -8.46 4.05 -6.97
CA VAL A 101 -9.15 5.33 -6.87
C VAL A 101 -10.64 5.08 -6.87
N PHE A 102 -11.31 5.57 -5.84
CA PHE A 102 -12.77 5.55 -5.71
C PHE A 102 -13.26 6.99 -5.90
N LEU A 103 -14.24 7.19 -6.78
CA LEU A 103 -14.86 8.48 -7.03
C LEU A 103 -16.33 8.42 -6.60
N ALA A 104 -16.86 9.49 -6.03
CA ALA A 104 -18.28 9.59 -5.75
C ALA A 104 -19.09 9.75 -7.06
N ASP A 105 -18.48 10.36 -8.07
CA ASP A 105 -19.04 10.50 -9.42
C ASP A 105 -17.95 10.23 -10.48
N ILE A 106 -18.18 9.25 -11.34
CA ILE A 106 -17.24 8.91 -12.41
C ILE A 106 -17.03 10.04 -13.43
N ALA A 107 -17.97 10.96 -13.56
CA ALA A 107 -17.83 12.13 -14.42
C ALA A 107 -16.69 13.06 -13.98
N GLU A 108 -16.22 12.96 -12.74
CA GLU A 108 -15.11 13.74 -12.19
C GLU A 108 -13.73 13.14 -12.49
N TRP A 109 -13.69 11.95 -13.07
CA TRP A 109 -12.43 11.27 -13.41
C TRP A 109 -11.45 12.11 -14.25
N PRO A 110 -11.86 12.88 -15.27
CA PRO A 110 -10.94 13.74 -16.01
C PRO A 110 -10.26 14.80 -15.14
N THR A 111 -11.01 15.44 -14.22
CA THR A 111 -10.48 16.44 -13.29
C THR A 111 -9.48 15.82 -12.31
N PHE A 112 -9.86 14.69 -11.71
CA PHE A 112 -8.95 13.92 -10.86
C PHE A 112 -7.65 13.55 -11.60
N ASN A 113 -7.74 13.10 -12.86
CA ASN A 113 -6.57 12.76 -13.67
C ASN A 113 -5.63 13.95 -13.91
N GLY A 114 -6.16 15.16 -14.01
CA GLY A 114 -5.36 16.39 -14.07
C GLY A 114 -4.46 16.50 -12.85
N VAL A 115 -5.05 16.47 -11.66
CA VAL A 115 -4.34 16.55 -10.37
C VAL A 115 -3.37 15.38 -10.17
N TYR A 116 -3.79 14.17 -10.52
CA TYR A 116 -2.96 12.97 -10.40
C TYR A 116 -1.63 13.09 -11.17
N ARG A 117 -1.65 13.69 -12.37
CA ARG A 117 -0.45 13.92 -13.19
C ARG A 117 0.47 15.01 -12.65
N GLU A 118 -0.01 15.90 -11.80
CA GLU A 118 0.83 16.89 -11.13
C GLU A 118 1.70 16.25 -10.04
N VAL A 119 1.20 15.18 -9.43
CA VAL A 119 1.83 14.49 -8.29
C VAL A 119 2.63 13.27 -8.73
N PHE A 120 2.03 12.40 -9.53
CA PHE A 120 2.71 11.24 -10.09
C PHE A 120 3.34 11.55 -11.45
N ARG A 121 4.61 11.18 -11.60
CA ARG A 121 5.36 11.32 -12.85
C ARG A 121 5.55 9.97 -13.52
N ALA A 122 5.72 9.97 -14.84
CA ALA A 122 6.03 8.74 -15.59
C ALA A 122 7.41 8.16 -15.18
N PRO A 123 7.54 6.82 -15.06
CA PRO A 123 6.47 5.84 -15.26
C PRO A 123 5.43 5.89 -14.15
N PHE A 124 4.15 5.85 -14.51
CA PHE A 124 3.05 5.89 -13.56
C PHE A 124 2.86 4.53 -12.87
N PRO A 125 2.42 4.49 -11.58
CA PRO A 125 2.03 3.25 -10.93
C PRO A 125 0.82 2.61 -11.64
N ALA A 126 0.68 1.29 -11.50
CA ALA A 126 -0.53 0.60 -11.94
C ALA A 126 -1.75 1.19 -11.21
N ARG A 127 -2.88 1.42 -11.92
CA ARG A 127 -4.05 2.05 -11.31
C ARG A 127 -5.36 1.41 -11.77
N SER A 128 -6.29 1.29 -10.83
CA SER A 128 -7.72 1.09 -11.10
C SER A 128 -8.49 2.33 -10.64
N ALA A 129 -9.56 2.69 -11.34
CA ALA A 129 -10.45 3.77 -10.95
C ALA A 129 -11.90 3.36 -11.21
N LEU A 130 -12.78 3.62 -10.25
CA LEU A 130 -14.20 3.27 -10.31
C LEU A 130 -15.01 4.29 -9.52
N ALA A 131 -16.32 4.35 -9.79
CA ALA A 131 -17.26 5.06 -8.95
C ALA A 131 -17.77 4.15 -7.83
N ALA A 132 -17.98 4.74 -6.65
CA ALA A 132 -18.63 4.13 -5.50
C ALA A 132 -20.02 4.75 -5.29
N SER A 133 -20.89 4.08 -4.57
CA SER A 133 -22.22 4.59 -4.21
C SER A 133 -22.18 5.71 -3.15
N GLY A 134 -21.01 6.00 -2.57
CA GLY A 134 -20.72 7.02 -1.58
C GLY A 134 -19.37 6.75 -0.92
N LEU A 135 -18.75 7.78 -0.37
CA LEU A 135 -17.48 7.73 0.33
C LEU A 135 -17.63 8.32 1.74
N ALA A 136 -16.68 8.00 2.62
CA ALA A 136 -16.66 8.52 3.98
C ALA A 136 -16.73 10.06 3.99
N LEU A 137 -17.46 10.63 4.93
CA LEU A 137 -17.66 12.07 5.09
C LEU A 137 -18.23 12.76 3.82
N GLN A 138 -18.84 12.01 2.90
CA GLN A 138 -19.29 12.52 1.60
C GLN A 138 -18.14 13.03 0.72
N ALA A 139 -16.93 12.48 0.89
CA ALA A 139 -15.78 12.81 0.05
C ALA A 139 -16.09 12.53 -1.43
N ARG A 140 -15.48 13.30 -2.31
CA ARG A 140 -15.63 13.12 -3.77
C ARG A 140 -14.63 12.11 -4.32
N VAL A 141 -13.52 11.89 -3.61
CA VAL A 141 -12.47 10.95 -4.01
C VAL A 141 -11.82 10.32 -2.78
N GLU A 142 -11.48 9.04 -2.93
CA GLU A 142 -10.64 8.28 -2.00
C GLU A 142 -9.56 7.55 -2.81
N VAL A 143 -8.35 7.49 -2.27
CA VAL A 143 -7.21 6.81 -2.91
C VAL A 143 -6.49 5.95 -1.89
N GLU A 144 -6.34 4.67 -2.19
CA GLU A 144 -5.43 3.76 -1.50
C GLU A 144 -4.24 3.43 -2.38
N CYS A 145 -3.09 3.10 -1.79
CA CYS A 145 -1.90 2.74 -2.56
C CYS A 145 -1.09 1.63 -1.90
N ILE A 146 -0.28 0.97 -2.74
CA ILE A 146 0.76 0.04 -2.33
C ILE A 146 2.10 0.64 -2.76
N ALA A 147 3.05 0.74 -1.83
CA ALA A 147 4.41 1.18 -2.11
C ALA A 147 5.42 0.07 -1.79
N VAL A 148 6.58 0.11 -2.42
CA VAL A 148 7.72 -0.73 -2.07
C VAL A 148 8.50 -0.01 -0.97
N LEU A 149 8.68 -0.69 0.16
CA LEU A 149 9.54 -0.18 1.23
C LEU A 149 11.01 -0.17 0.73
N PRO A 150 11.75 0.92 0.96
CA PRO A 150 13.17 0.92 0.67
C PRO A 150 13.83 -0.20 1.47
N ALA A 151 14.82 -0.88 0.87
CA ALA A 151 15.61 -1.87 1.59
C ALA A 151 16.18 -1.17 2.84
N SER A 152 15.93 -1.72 4.03
CA SER A 152 16.62 -1.25 5.22
C SER A 152 18.11 -1.34 4.94
N VAL A 153 18.81 -0.21 4.99
CA VAL A 153 20.28 -0.21 5.02
C VAL A 153 20.61 -0.97 6.29
N GLN A 154 20.98 -2.24 6.13
CA GLN A 154 21.63 -2.98 7.22
C GLN A 154 22.98 -2.31 7.34
N ASP A 155 23.15 -1.54 8.41
CA ASP A 155 24.45 -1.05 8.81
C ASP A 155 25.34 -2.29 9.05
N ASP A 156 26.32 -2.48 8.14
CA ASP A 156 27.41 -3.46 8.27
C ASP A 156 28.32 -3.09 9.45
#